data_0748e0283b7cd5afdd20c0ca94387a00
#
_entry.id   0748e0283b7cd5afdd20c0ca94387a00
#
_cell.length_a   1.000
_cell.length_b   1.000
_cell.length_c   1.000
_cell.angle_alpha   90.00
_cell.angle_beta   90.00
_cell.angle_gamma   90.00
#
_symmetry.space_group_name_H-M   'P 1'
#
loop_
_entity.id
_entity.type
_entity.pdbx_description
1 polymer ?
#
loop_
_entity_poly.entity_id
_entity_poly.type
_entity_poly.pdbx_seq_one_letter_code
_entity_poly.pdbx_strand_id
1 'polypeptide(L)'
;VVHVAASDMTSAHAASELSEWAAGLPPFVTLVVSVSPAVAQVPLEAWETIFARADVVTMSSWEASTLAGILDANRQGATIRTYMRPDAATVRRVGERGCELQKFADAPVISIPAFQTPIADTAGVGDTHIAEMCAGLVMGYDLETACLMANAGAALAVSHESALPVPTRDQVENVLETGVVTNILR
;
A
#
# COMPACT_ATOMS: atom_id res chain seq x y z
N VAL A 1 5.94 -12.50 -3.40
CA VAL A 1 5.75 -11.11 -2.95
C VAL A 1 6.44 -10.91 -1.62
N VAL A 2 7.18 -9.81 -1.47
CA VAL A 2 7.77 -9.34 -0.20
C VAL A 2 7.17 -7.96 0.08
N HIS A 3 6.75 -7.73 1.32
CA HIS A 3 6.28 -6.44 1.78
C HIS A 3 7.24 -5.89 2.84
N VAL A 4 7.63 -4.62 2.71
CA VAL A 4 8.42 -3.86 3.67
C VAL A 4 7.64 -2.60 4.05
N ALA A 5 7.47 -2.38 5.35
CA ALA A 5 6.80 -1.19 5.87
C ALA A 5 7.81 -0.16 6.40
N ALA A 6 7.50 1.12 6.24
CA ALA A 6 8.32 2.19 6.80
C ALA A 6 8.50 2.09 8.32
N SER A 7 7.50 1.54 9.03
CA SER A 7 7.57 1.28 10.47
C SER A 7 8.74 0.37 10.88
N ASP A 8 9.19 -0.48 9.97
CA ASP A 8 10.30 -1.41 10.21
C ASP A 8 11.68 -0.75 10.00
N MET A 9 11.68 0.47 9.44
CA MET A 9 12.88 1.23 9.07
C MET A 9 13.09 2.51 9.91
N THR A 10 12.54 2.57 11.12
CA THR A 10 12.58 3.78 11.96
C THR A 10 13.90 4.00 12.70
N SER A 11 14.77 3.00 12.80
CA SER A 11 16.13 3.17 13.29
C SER A 11 17.13 3.17 12.13
N ALA A 12 18.23 3.92 12.24
CA ALA A 12 19.24 4.00 11.18
C ALA A 12 19.81 2.61 10.80
N HIS A 13 20.00 1.74 11.78
CA HIS A 13 20.49 0.37 11.55
C HIS A 13 19.46 -0.48 10.79
N ALA A 14 18.20 -0.52 11.26
CA ALA A 14 17.17 -1.29 10.59
C ALA A 14 16.87 -0.74 9.17
N ALA A 15 16.91 0.57 9.00
CA ALA A 15 16.71 1.21 7.71
C ALA A 15 17.79 0.81 6.68
N SER A 16 19.07 0.84 7.08
CA SER A 16 20.18 0.41 6.22
C SER A 16 20.05 -1.07 5.85
N GLU A 17 19.96 -1.95 6.85
CA GLU A 17 19.89 -3.40 6.64
C GLU A 17 18.69 -3.82 5.78
N LEU A 18 17.48 -3.31 6.08
CA LEU A 18 16.29 -3.68 5.34
C LEU A 18 16.26 -3.10 3.92
N SER A 19 16.70 -1.85 3.73
CA SER A 19 16.71 -1.26 2.38
C SER A 19 17.75 -1.93 1.47
N GLU A 20 18.93 -2.25 1.99
CA GLU A 20 19.98 -2.96 1.26
C GLU A 20 19.57 -4.41 0.95
N TRP A 21 19.00 -5.12 1.94
CA TRP A 21 18.45 -6.46 1.73
C TRP A 21 17.35 -6.48 0.67
N ALA A 22 16.42 -5.52 0.76
CA ALA A 22 15.32 -5.41 -0.21
C ALA A 22 15.83 -5.07 -1.61
N ALA A 23 16.85 -4.19 -1.71
CA ALA A 23 17.49 -3.87 -2.98
C ALA A 23 18.18 -5.08 -3.64
N GLY A 24 18.66 -6.03 -2.83
CA GLY A 24 19.27 -7.29 -3.27
C GLY A 24 18.28 -8.39 -3.68
N LEU A 25 16.96 -8.18 -3.52
CA LEU A 25 15.97 -9.19 -3.89
C LEU A 25 16.00 -9.52 -5.40
N PRO A 26 15.87 -10.81 -5.76
CA PRO A 26 15.83 -11.22 -7.17
C PRO A 26 14.71 -10.50 -7.96
N PRO A 27 14.89 -10.22 -9.25
CA PRO A 27 13.90 -9.51 -10.06
C PRO A 27 12.53 -10.18 -10.15
N PHE A 28 12.45 -11.50 -9.96
CA PHE A 28 11.18 -12.23 -9.95
C PHE A 28 10.41 -12.14 -8.63
N VAL A 29 10.99 -11.53 -7.59
CA VAL A 29 10.32 -11.25 -6.33
C VAL A 29 9.69 -9.87 -6.43
N THR A 30 8.37 -9.80 -6.36
CA THR A 30 7.64 -8.54 -6.31
C THR A 30 7.86 -7.89 -4.93
N LEU A 31 8.48 -6.70 -4.91
CA LEU A 31 8.69 -5.90 -3.72
C LEU A 31 7.59 -4.84 -3.60
N VAL A 32 6.77 -4.96 -2.58
CA VAL A 32 5.78 -3.96 -2.17
C VAL A 32 6.32 -3.17 -0.99
N VAL A 33 6.36 -1.85 -1.10
CA VAL A 33 6.80 -0.95 -0.03
C VAL A 33 5.61 -0.11 0.44
N SER A 34 5.31 -0.13 1.74
CA SER A 34 4.31 0.76 2.31
C SER A 34 4.94 1.94 3.05
N VAL A 35 4.53 3.14 2.63
CA VAL A 35 4.78 4.36 3.38
C VAL A 35 3.79 4.39 4.54
N SER A 36 4.29 4.27 5.77
CA SER A 36 3.48 4.24 7.00
C SER A 36 3.49 5.61 7.67
N PRO A 37 2.70 5.82 8.73
CA PRO A 37 2.78 7.04 9.55
C PRO A 37 4.18 7.34 10.10
N ALA A 38 5.09 6.36 10.11
CA ALA A 38 6.49 6.52 10.51
C ALA A 38 7.37 7.19 9.43
N VAL A 39 6.81 7.62 8.31
CA VAL A 39 7.51 8.15 7.12
C VAL A 39 8.62 9.17 7.43
N ALA A 40 8.38 10.06 8.41
CA ALA A 40 9.35 11.09 8.80
C ALA A 40 10.51 10.55 9.67
N GLN A 41 10.44 9.31 10.12
CA GLN A 41 11.48 8.68 10.95
C GLN A 41 12.46 7.85 10.11
N VAL A 42 12.11 7.56 8.85
CA VAL A 42 12.96 6.76 7.96
C VAL A 42 14.03 7.67 7.34
N PRO A 43 15.31 7.29 7.42
CA PRO A 43 16.40 8.02 6.77
C PRO A 43 16.20 8.13 5.24
N LEU A 44 16.57 9.28 4.68
CA LEU A 44 16.37 9.54 3.25
C LEU A 44 17.08 8.53 2.36
N GLU A 45 18.30 8.15 2.72
CA GLU A 45 19.12 7.20 1.97
C GLU A 45 18.45 5.83 1.87
N ALA A 46 17.72 5.42 2.93
CA ALA A 46 16.94 4.19 2.91
C ALA A 46 15.74 4.29 1.95
N TRP A 47 15.08 5.45 1.89
CA TRP A 47 14.03 5.70 0.90
C TRP A 47 14.56 5.63 -0.53
N GLU A 48 15.68 6.28 -0.80
CA GLU A 48 16.31 6.25 -2.13
C GLU A 48 16.66 4.83 -2.56
N THR A 49 17.27 4.05 -1.64
CA THR A 49 17.68 2.68 -1.89
C THR A 49 16.49 1.76 -2.16
N ILE A 50 15.45 1.80 -1.30
CA ILE A 50 14.34 0.86 -1.42
C ILE A 50 13.41 1.20 -2.58
N PHE A 51 13.19 2.50 -2.88
CA PHE A 51 12.37 2.92 -4.01
C PHE A 51 13.00 2.58 -5.36
N ALA A 52 14.33 2.61 -5.46
CA ALA A 52 15.02 2.18 -6.66
C ALA A 52 14.77 0.70 -7.01
N ARG A 53 14.35 -0.12 -6.04
CA ARG A 53 14.05 -1.55 -6.25
C ARG A 53 12.55 -1.84 -6.21
N ALA A 54 11.74 -1.05 -5.54
CA ALA A 54 10.31 -1.31 -5.37
C ALA A 54 9.59 -1.53 -6.70
N ASP A 55 8.70 -2.52 -6.73
CA ASP A 55 7.78 -2.77 -7.85
C ASP A 55 6.45 -2.04 -7.62
N VAL A 56 6.01 -1.96 -6.36
CA VAL A 56 4.80 -1.23 -5.94
C VAL A 56 5.10 -0.42 -4.70
N VAL A 57 4.75 0.87 -4.70
CA VAL A 57 4.78 1.70 -3.48
C VAL A 57 3.34 2.11 -3.14
N THR A 58 2.92 1.79 -1.91
CA THR A 58 1.57 2.10 -1.42
C THR A 58 1.60 3.09 -0.26
N MET A 59 0.66 4.04 -0.25
CA MET A 59 0.60 5.12 0.73
C MET A 59 -0.82 5.68 0.87
N SER A 60 -1.13 6.27 2.02
CA SER A 60 -2.31 7.13 2.17
C SER A 60 -2.06 8.52 1.58
N SER A 61 -3.13 9.33 1.44
CA SER A 61 -2.98 10.71 0.98
C SER A 61 -2.12 11.57 1.91
N TRP A 62 -2.22 11.34 3.22
CA TRP A 62 -1.39 12.05 4.21
C TRP A 62 0.08 11.63 4.12
N GLU A 63 0.37 10.33 4.05
CA GLU A 63 1.71 9.78 3.89
C GLU A 63 2.36 10.28 2.60
N ALA A 64 1.61 10.32 1.51
CA ALA A 64 2.08 10.85 0.23
C ALA A 64 2.49 12.33 0.34
N SER A 65 1.68 13.15 1.00
CA SER A 65 1.98 14.58 1.18
C SER A 65 3.20 14.79 2.08
N THR A 66 3.30 14.02 3.17
CA THR A 66 4.44 14.10 4.11
C THR A 66 5.74 13.68 3.41
N LEU A 67 5.71 12.55 2.70
CA LEU A 67 6.87 12.08 1.94
C LEU A 67 7.29 13.08 0.86
N ALA A 68 6.33 13.64 0.12
CA ALA A 68 6.63 14.65 -0.90
C ALA A 68 7.34 15.88 -0.30
N GLY A 69 6.92 16.34 0.88
CA GLY A 69 7.59 17.43 1.58
C GLY A 69 9.03 17.09 2.01
N ILE A 70 9.27 15.86 2.47
CA ILE A 70 10.61 15.39 2.84
C ILE A 70 11.52 15.34 1.61
N LEU A 71 11.05 14.80 0.51
CA LEU A 71 11.83 14.66 -0.73
C LEU A 71 12.13 16.01 -1.36
N ASP A 72 11.15 16.93 -1.40
CA ASP A 72 11.32 18.28 -1.94
C ASP A 72 12.29 19.13 -1.09
N ALA A 73 12.23 19.00 0.24
CA ALA A 73 13.17 19.68 1.14
C ALA A 73 14.62 19.23 0.94
N ASN A 74 14.83 17.98 0.58
CA ASN A 74 16.16 17.45 0.30
C ASN A 74 16.66 17.83 -1.12
N ARG A 75 15.79 17.74 -2.11
CA ARG A 75 16.07 18.09 -3.49
C ARG A 75 14.86 18.78 -4.11
N GLN A 76 14.96 20.09 -4.33
CA GLN A 76 13.86 20.88 -4.86
C GLN A 76 13.24 20.26 -6.12
N GLY A 77 11.94 20.07 -6.10
CA GLY A 77 11.17 19.44 -7.18
C GLY A 77 11.22 17.91 -7.19
N ALA A 78 11.90 17.26 -6.23
CA ALA A 78 11.91 15.81 -6.15
C ALA A 78 10.55 15.28 -5.71
N THR A 79 10.13 14.20 -6.35
CA THR A 79 8.94 13.42 -6.01
C THR A 79 9.34 11.96 -5.79
N ILE A 80 8.42 11.13 -5.32
CA ILE A 80 8.67 9.69 -5.21
C ILE A 80 9.11 9.09 -6.56
N ARG A 81 8.56 9.59 -7.66
CA ARG A 81 8.91 9.14 -9.01
C ARG A 81 10.37 9.43 -9.40
N THR A 82 11.00 10.42 -8.77
CA THR A 82 12.42 10.72 -8.96
C THR A 82 13.34 9.56 -8.55
N TYR A 83 12.88 8.75 -7.58
CA TYR A 83 13.66 7.66 -6.98
C TYR A 83 13.17 6.27 -7.41
N MET A 84 12.01 6.16 -8.03
CA MET A 84 11.44 4.89 -8.50
C MET A 84 11.86 4.57 -9.92
N ARG A 85 11.87 3.29 -10.24
CA ARG A 85 11.99 2.84 -11.64
C ARG A 85 10.77 3.31 -12.44
N PRO A 86 10.92 3.58 -13.75
CA PRO A 86 9.82 4.03 -14.59
C PRO A 86 8.64 3.05 -14.66
N ASP A 87 8.91 1.74 -14.58
CA ASP A 87 7.94 0.65 -14.65
C ASP A 87 7.27 0.31 -13.30
N ALA A 88 7.74 0.90 -12.20
CA ALA A 88 7.16 0.67 -10.89
C ALA A 88 5.82 1.39 -10.70
N ALA A 89 4.92 0.76 -9.95
CA ALA A 89 3.58 1.27 -9.69
C ALA A 89 3.47 2.05 -8.37
N THR A 90 2.51 2.98 -8.31
CA THR A 90 2.09 3.59 -7.04
C THR A 90 0.60 3.34 -6.80
N VAL A 91 0.26 3.05 -5.55
CA VAL A 91 -1.12 2.90 -5.06
C VAL A 91 -1.36 3.88 -3.94
N ARG A 92 -2.24 4.86 -4.15
CA ARG A 92 -2.61 5.86 -3.15
C ARG A 92 -3.99 5.56 -2.59
N ARG A 93 -4.07 5.25 -1.30
CA ARG A 93 -5.34 5.07 -0.59
C ARG A 93 -5.98 6.43 -0.34
N VAL A 94 -7.24 6.60 -0.76
CA VAL A 94 -7.97 7.88 -0.72
C VAL A 94 -9.25 7.80 0.12
N GLY A 95 -9.24 6.98 1.16
CA GLY A 95 -10.32 6.79 2.12
C GLY A 95 -11.58 6.24 1.46
N GLU A 96 -12.71 6.87 1.71
CA GLU A 96 -14.02 6.45 1.20
C GLU A 96 -14.13 6.39 -0.34
N ARG A 97 -13.18 6.99 -1.05
CA ARG A 97 -13.10 6.91 -2.51
C ARG A 97 -12.35 5.68 -3.02
N GLY A 98 -11.75 4.87 -2.13
CA GLY A 98 -10.98 3.69 -2.47
C GLY A 98 -9.49 3.96 -2.67
N CYS A 99 -8.93 3.61 -3.83
CA CYS A 99 -7.54 3.88 -4.13
C CYS A 99 -7.33 4.37 -5.55
N GLU A 100 -6.19 5.02 -5.77
CA GLU A 100 -5.71 5.50 -7.05
C GLU A 100 -4.45 4.72 -7.43
N LEU A 101 -4.50 4.04 -8.55
CA LEU A 101 -3.39 3.25 -9.11
C LEU A 101 -2.76 3.99 -10.28
N GLN A 102 -1.44 4.17 -10.23
CA GLN A 102 -0.64 4.54 -11.39
C GLN A 102 0.35 3.41 -11.69
N LYS A 103 0.13 2.68 -12.79
CA LYS A 103 0.84 1.42 -13.12
C LYS A 103 2.32 1.62 -13.46
N PHE A 104 2.70 2.79 -13.99
CA PHE A 104 4.07 3.18 -14.32
C PHE A 104 4.17 4.73 -14.39
N ALA A 105 5.35 5.29 -14.54
CA ALA A 105 5.60 6.73 -14.39
C ALA A 105 4.67 7.64 -15.19
N ASP A 106 4.45 7.32 -16.47
CA ASP A 106 3.64 8.15 -17.39
C ASP A 106 2.24 7.57 -17.62
N ALA A 107 1.83 6.54 -16.85
CA ALA A 107 0.50 5.98 -16.95
C ALA A 107 -0.57 6.95 -16.43
N PRO A 108 -1.78 6.92 -17.01
CA PRO A 108 -2.91 7.61 -16.39
C PRO A 108 -3.20 7.01 -15.02
N VAL A 109 -3.68 7.86 -14.12
CA VAL A 109 -4.16 7.40 -12.80
C VAL A 109 -5.52 6.73 -12.98
N ILE A 110 -5.63 5.50 -12.49
CA ILE A 110 -6.86 4.72 -12.47
C ILE A 110 -7.48 4.85 -11.08
N SER A 111 -8.71 5.32 -10.99
CA SER A 111 -9.47 5.35 -9.75
C SER A 111 -10.21 4.02 -9.57
N ILE A 112 -9.93 3.32 -8.48
CA ILE A 112 -10.58 2.06 -8.11
C ILE A 112 -11.48 2.36 -6.91
N PRO A 113 -12.81 2.31 -7.05
CA PRO A 113 -13.74 2.76 -6.01
C PRO A 113 -13.74 1.84 -4.79
N ALA A 114 -14.02 2.41 -3.61
CA ALA A 114 -14.28 1.63 -2.41
C ALA A 114 -15.69 1.00 -2.46
N PHE A 115 -15.86 -0.10 -1.74
CA PHE A 115 -17.16 -0.65 -1.41
C PHE A 115 -17.78 0.16 -0.25
N GLN A 116 -19.00 0.61 -0.44
CA GLN A 116 -19.66 1.47 0.54
C GLN A 116 -20.13 0.64 1.75
N THR A 117 -19.80 1.11 2.94
CA THR A 117 -20.18 0.48 4.21
C THR A 117 -20.17 1.51 5.34
N PRO A 118 -20.95 1.34 6.40
CA PRO A 118 -20.79 2.12 7.62
C PRO A 118 -19.39 2.00 8.20
N ILE A 119 -18.84 3.10 8.68
CA ILE A 119 -17.53 3.13 9.34
C ILE A 119 -17.75 2.89 10.84
N ALA A 120 -17.24 1.78 11.35
CA ALA A 120 -17.24 1.44 12.77
C ALA A 120 -15.88 1.74 13.42
N ASP A 121 -14.77 1.26 12.81
CA ASP A 121 -13.41 1.50 13.29
C ASP A 121 -12.46 1.61 12.08
N THR A 122 -11.47 2.48 12.21
CA THR A 122 -10.45 2.69 11.15
C THR A 122 -9.09 2.04 11.48
N ALA A 123 -8.96 1.44 12.66
CA ALA A 123 -7.71 0.76 13.05
C ALA A 123 -7.44 -0.45 12.13
N GLY A 124 -6.20 -0.57 11.65
CA GLY A 124 -5.77 -1.69 10.80
C GLY A 124 -6.33 -1.72 9.38
N VAL A 125 -7.23 -0.79 9.00
CA VAL A 125 -7.83 -0.77 7.64
C VAL A 125 -6.77 -0.61 6.56
N GLY A 126 -5.76 0.24 6.79
CA GLY A 126 -4.62 0.41 5.89
C GLY A 126 -3.79 -0.87 5.74
N ASP A 127 -3.55 -1.55 6.85
CA ASP A 127 -2.77 -2.79 6.88
C ASP A 127 -3.53 -3.92 6.18
N THR A 128 -4.85 -4.01 6.41
CA THR A 128 -5.72 -4.95 5.69
C THR A 128 -5.71 -4.70 4.19
N HIS A 129 -5.82 -3.43 3.76
CA HIS A 129 -5.72 -3.08 2.34
C HIS A 129 -4.40 -3.57 1.72
N ILE A 130 -3.28 -3.34 2.40
CA ILE A 130 -1.96 -3.77 1.91
C ILE A 130 -1.86 -5.30 1.88
N ALA A 131 -2.32 -5.98 2.92
CA ALA A 131 -2.28 -7.43 3.03
C ALA A 131 -3.11 -8.11 1.91
N GLU A 132 -4.33 -7.62 1.67
CA GLU A 132 -5.20 -8.13 0.61
C GLU A 132 -4.63 -7.86 -0.80
N MET A 133 -4.04 -6.69 -1.03
CA MET A 133 -3.33 -6.40 -2.28
C MET A 133 -2.17 -7.39 -2.49
N CYS A 134 -1.36 -7.63 -1.47
CA CYS A 134 -0.27 -8.61 -1.53
C CYS A 134 -0.79 -10.03 -1.76
N ALA A 135 -1.88 -10.42 -1.12
CA ALA A 135 -2.52 -11.72 -1.32
C ALA A 135 -3.02 -11.89 -2.77
N GLY A 136 -3.65 -10.87 -3.33
CA GLY A 136 -4.07 -10.85 -4.73
C GLY A 136 -2.89 -11.05 -5.70
N LEU A 137 -1.78 -10.34 -5.47
CA LEU A 137 -0.56 -10.49 -6.26
C LEU A 137 0.05 -11.91 -6.15
N VAL A 138 0.05 -12.50 -4.95
CA VAL A 138 0.52 -13.89 -4.74
C VAL A 138 -0.36 -14.89 -5.47
N MET A 139 -1.67 -14.65 -5.55
CA MET A 139 -2.61 -15.48 -6.31
C MET A 139 -2.50 -15.29 -7.85
N GLY A 140 -1.64 -14.39 -8.31
CA GLY A 140 -1.38 -14.13 -9.72
C GLY A 140 -2.36 -13.16 -10.38
N TYR A 141 -3.16 -12.44 -9.62
CA TYR A 141 -3.98 -11.37 -10.17
C TYR A 141 -3.12 -10.16 -10.58
N ASP A 142 -3.60 -9.41 -11.56
CA ASP A 142 -2.97 -8.13 -11.89
C ASP A 142 -3.17 -7.10 -10.76
N LEU A 143 -2.37 -6.05 -10.79
CA LEU A 143 -2.37 -5.06 -9.70
C LEU A 143 -3.71 -4.30 -9.58
N GLU A 144 -4.45 -4.11 -10.66
CA GLU A 144 -5.76 -3.44 -10.64
C GLU A 144 -6.80 -4.32 -9.91
N THR A 145 -6.84 -5.61 -10.24
CA THR A 145 -7.67 -6.61 -9.55
C THR A 145 -7.24 -6.75 -8.08
N ALA A 146 -5.93 -6.80 -7.80
CA ALA A 146 -5.42 -6.86 -6.43
C ALA A 146 -5.80 -5.62 -5.61
N CYS A 147 -5.83 -4.41 -6.21
CA CYS A 147 -6.33 -3.20 -5.56
C CYS A 147 -7.84 -3.25 -5.31
N LEU A 148 -8.63 -3.84 -6.21
CA LEU A 148 -10.06 -4.03 -5.99
C LEU A 148 -10.34 -4.99 -4.83
N MET A 149 -9.60 -6.10 -4.74
CA MET A 149 -9.63 -7.01 -3.58
C MET A 149 -9.25 -6.28 -2.29
N ALA A 150 -8.20 -5.46 -2.34
CA ALA A 150 -7.76 -4.65 -1.21
C ALA A 150 -8.85 -3.68 -0.72
N ASN A 151 -9.59 -3.04 -1.63
CA ASN A 151 -10.72 -2.19 -1.28
C ASN A 151 -11.87 -2.99 -0.65
N ALA A 152 -12.13 -4.22 -1.10
CA ALA A 152 -13.14 -5.11 -0.50
C ALA A 152 -12.73 -5.52 0.93
N GLY A 153 -11.48 -5.94 1.13
CA GLY A 153 -10.95 -6.26 2.46
C GLY A 153 -10.95 -5.05 3.40
N ALA A 154 -10.57 -3.88 2.91
CA ALA A 154 -10.62 -2.64 3.69
C ALA A 154 -12.05 -2.27 4.11
N ALA A 155 -13.05 -2.46 3.23
CA ALA A 155 -14.45 -2.22 3.53
C ALA A 155 -14.99 -3.19 4.58
N LEU A 156 -14.59 -4.46 4.53
CA LEU A 156 -14.89 -5.44 5.58
C LEU A 156 -14.24 -5.02 6.90
N ALA A 157 -12.96 -4.65 6.90
CA ALA A 157 -12.25 -4.24 8.11
C ALA A 157 -12.89 -3.02 8.76
N VAL A 158 -13.20 -1.96 8.00
CA VAL A 158 -13.74 -0.70 8.54
C VAL A 158 -15.16 -0.85 9.09
N SER A 159 -15.91 -1.87 8.68
CA SER A 159 -17.27 -2.12 9.09
C SER A 159 -17.42 -2.79 10.46
N HIS A 160 -16.31 -3.18 11.10
CA HIS A 160 -16.31 -3.85 12.40
C HIS A 160 -15.86 -2.93 13.54
N GLU A 161 -16.45 -3.14 14.72
CA GLU A 161 -15.98 -2.52 15.97
C GLU A 161 -14.91 -3.41 16.61
N SER A 162 -13.72 -2.84 16.86
CA SER A 162 -12.57 -3.47 17.55
C SER A 162 -11.59 -4.28 16.69
N ALA A 163 -10.41 -4.51 17.27
CA ALA A 163 -9.29 -5.24 16.67
C ALA A 163 -9.69 -6.65 16.21
N LEU A 164 -9.74 -6.86 14.93
CA LEU A 164 -10.57 -7.76 14.23
C LEU A 164 -10.00 -8.98 13.66
N PRO A 165 -10.79 -10.00 13.37
CA PRO A 165 -10.40 -11.02 12.43
C PRO A 165 -10.10 -10.36 11.06
N VAL A 166 -8.94 -10.65 10.51
CA VAL A 166 -8.59 -10.33 9.12
C VAL A 166 -9.69 -10.95 8.23
N PRO A 167 -10.23 -10.23 7.23
CA PRO A 167 -11.21 -10.79 6.31
C PRO A 167 -10.73 -12.10 5.70
N THR A 168 -11.62 -13.06 5.61
CA THR A 168 -11.31 -14.31 4.91
C THR A 168 -11.43 -14.12 3.41
N ARG A 169 -10.79 -15.00 2.65
CA ARG A 169 -10.90 -15.02 1.20
C ARG A 169 -12.36 -15.07 0.73
N ASP A 170 -13.17 -15.96 1.31
CA ASP A 170 -14.58 -16.11 0.92
C ASP A 170 -15.38 -14.82 1.17
N GLN A 171 -15.06 -14.07 2.25
CA GLN A 171 -15.69 -12.79 2.53
C GLN A 171 -15.32 -11.74 1.49
N VAL A 172 -14.05 -11.66 1.12
CA VAL A 172 -13.57 -10.74 0.07
C VAL A 172 -14.21 -11.09 -1.27
N GLU A 173 -14.20 -12.36 -1.67
CA GLU A 173 -14.83 -12.85 -2.91
C GLU A 173 -16.34 -12.52 -2.93
N ASN A 174 -17.06 -12.73 -1.82
CA ASN A 174 -18.46 -12.35 -1.74
C ASN A 174 -18.72 -10.85 -1.92
N VAL A 175 -17.85 -9.98 -1.37
CA VAL A 175 -17.97 -8.53 -1.60
C VAL A 175 -17.71 -8.18 -3.06
N LEU A 176 -16.74 -8.83 -3.69
CA LEU A 176 -16.44 -8.62 -5.11
C LEU A 176 -17.59 -9.03 -6.02
N GLU A 177 -18.27 -10.14 -5.70
CA GLU A 177 -19.38 -10.67 -6.49
C GLU A 177 -20.68 -9.89 -6.30
N THR A 178 -20.99 -9.52 -5.05
CA THR A 178 -22.29 -8.93 -4.69
C THR A 178 -22.27 -7.40 -4.62
N GLY A 179 -21.11 -6.80 -4.42
CA GLY A 179 -20.95 -5.39 -4.08
C GLY A 179 -21.42 -5.04 -2.66
N VAL A 180 -21.80 -6.03 -1.85
CA VAL A 180 -22.38 -5.82 -0.52
C VAL A 180 -21.41 -6.23 0.57
N VAL A 181 -21.09 -5.30 1.47
CA VAL A 181 -20.29 -5.55 2.66
C VAL A 181 -21.24 -6.06 3.76
N THR A 182 -21.19 -7.34 4.02
CA THR A 182 -21.98 -7.96 5.09
C THR A 182 -21.14 -8.04 6.35
N ASN A 183 -21.61 -7.38 7.42
CA ASN A 183 -21.06 -7.55 8.76
C ASN A 183 -21.35 -9.00 9.21
N ILE A 184 -20.34 -9.83 9.19
CA ILE A 184 -20.44 -11.17 9.78
C ILE A 184 -20.07 -11.03 11.26
N LEU A 185 -21.04 -10.55 12.04
CA LEU A 185 -21.02 -10.76 13.48
C LEU A 185 -21.23 -12.25 13.73
N ARG A 186 -20.20 -12.98 14.07
CA ARG A 186 -20.27 -14.25 14.78
C ARG A 186 -19.17 -14.31 15.82
#